data_c5af649faf4d1102f9acdce5dd4d4f42
#
_entry.id   c5af649faf4d1102f9acdce5dd4d4f42
#
_cell.length_a   1.000
_cell.length_b   1.000
_cell.length_c   1.000
_cell.angle_alpha   90.00
_cell.angle_beta   90.00
_cell.angle_gamma   90.00
#
_symmetry.space_group_name_H-M   'P 1'
#
loop_
_entity.id
_entity.type
_entity.pdbx_description
1 polymer ?
#
loop_
_entity_poly.entity_id
_entity_poly.type
_entity_poly.pdbx_seq_one_letter_code
_entity_poly.pdbx_strand_id
1 'polypeptide(L)'
;WRTTGLAACAVLAVWSAYIMVYEPYARRVYDTRTFTREAMRLIDQTPQPLVLHGMGKDAKAIKFMVNVDRDLLPVFTQSAVELTALQEPVWIVMDRKDYQALQGTELGNIVPALTGQFDKNDFVLLHLP
;
A
#
# COMPACT_ATOMS: atom_id res chain seq x y z
N TRP A 1 -9.33 21.52 -44.60
CA TRP A 1 -8.59 22.42 -43.68
C TRP A 1 -9.35 22.64 -42.38
N ARG A 2 -10.59 23.11 -42.42
CA ARG A 2 -11.38 23.37 -41.22
C ARG A 2 -11.64 22.12 -40.39
N THR A 3 -12.02 21.03 -41.04
CA THR A 3 -12.28 19.74 -40.39
C THR A 3 -11.04 19.18 -39.73
N THR A 4 -9.87 19.22 -40.39
CA THR A 4 -8.61 18.75 -39.87
C THR A 4 -8.18 19.60 -38.64
N GLY A 5 -8.32 20.92 -38.71
CA GLY A 5 -8.01 21.82 -37.61
C GLY A 5 -8.89 21.56 -36.38
N LEU A 6 -10.20 21.35 -36.58
CA LEU A 6 -11.11 21.02 -35.48
C LEU A 6 -10.79 19.68 -34.83
N ALA A 7 -10.45 18.67 -35.64
CA ALA A 7 -10.05 17.37 -35.09
C ALA A 7 -8.77 17.46 -34.25
N ALA A 8 -7.77 18.21 -34.74
CA ALA A 8 -6.54 18.43 -33.99
C ALA A 8 -6.80 19.17 -32.68
N CYS A 9 -7.64 20.20 -32.66
CA CYS A 9 -8.03 20.91 -31.45
C CYS A 9 -8.75 20.00 -30.46
N ALA A 10 -9.63 19.14 -30.93
CA ALA A 10 -10.35 18.19 -30.08
C ALA A 10 -9.39 17.20 -29.43
N VAL A 11 -8.42 16.65 -30.17
CA VAL A 11 -7.41 15.74 -29.65
C VAL A 11 -6.56 16.44 -28.57
N LEU A 12 -6.10 17.66 -28.85
CA LEU A 12 -5.32 18.43 -27.88
C LEU A 12 -6.11 18.75 -26.62
N ALA A 13 -7.39 19.08 -26.73
CA ALA A 13 -8.25 19.35 -25.59
C ALA A 13 -8.42 18.10 -24.70
N VAL A 14 -8.69 16.95 -25.30
CA VAL A 14 -8.81 15.66 -24.58
C VAL A 14 -7.49 15.29 -23.90
N TRP A 15 -6.37 15.44 -24.60
CA TRP A 15 -5.05 15.16 -24.06
C TRP A 15 -4.70 16.07 -22.88
N SER A 16 -4.98 17.37 -23.01
CA SER A 16 -4.77 18.34 -21.94
C SER A 16 -5.61 18.04 -20.72
N ALA A 17 -6.89 17.68 -20.90
CA ALA A 17 -7.76 17.27 -19.81
C ALA A 17 -7.24 16.01 -19.11
N TYR A 18 -6.75 15.02 -19.86
CA TYR A 18 -6.13 13.83 -19.30
C TYR A 18 -4.94 14.18 -18.42
N ILE A 19 -4.02 15.00 -18.91
CA ILE A 19 -2.82 15.38 -18.15
C ILE A 19 -3.18 16.19 -16.90
N MET A 20 -4.10 17.15 -17.02
CA MET A 20 -4.41 18.07 -15.92
C MET A 20 -5.30 17.48 -14.84
N VAL A 21 -6.16 16.53 -15.18
CA VAL A 21 -7.18 16.00 -14.26
C VAL A 21 -6.92 14.55 -13.90
N TYR A 22 -6.80 13.68 -14.90
CA TYR A 22 -6.70 12.25 -14.68
C TYR A 22 -5.33 11.84 -14.13
N GLU A 23 -4.25 12.33 -14.69
CA GLU A 23 -2.91 11.91 -14.30
C GLU A 23 -2.57 12.27 -12.84
N PRO A 24 -2.83 13.50 -12.35
CA PRO A 24 -2.66 13.81 -10.93
C PRO A 24 -3.55 12.96 -10.02
N TYR A 25 -4.78 12.69 -10.45
CA TYR A 25 -5.70 11.82 -9.71
C TYR A 25 -5.14 10.39 -9.63
N ALA A 26 -4.71 9.84 -10.76
CA ALA A 26 -4.14 8.49 -10.82
C ALA A 26 -2.88 8.36 -9.97
N ARG A 27 -2.00 9.35 -10.00
CA ARG A 27 -0.79 9.36 -9.15
C ARG A 27 -1.12 9.36 -7.67
N ARG A 28 -2.16 10.06 -7.28
CA ARG A 28 -2.60 10.10 -5.88
C ARG A 28 -3.24 8.79 -5.45
N VAL A 29 -4.13 8.25 -6.27
CA VAL A 29 -4.91 7.05 -5.95
C VAL A 29 -4.06 5.78 -6.04
N TYR A 30 -3.16 5.71 -7.02
CA TYR A 30 -2.29 4.55 -7.25
C TYR A 30 -0.89 4.72 -6.68
N ASP A 31 -0.69 5.67 -5.76
CA ASP A 31 0.59 5.86 -5.12
C ASP A 31 0.95 4.65 -4.25
N THR A 32 2.09 4.06 -4.52
CA THR A 32 2.64 2.94 -3.75
C THR A 32 3.89 3.32 -2.97
N ARG A 33 4.42 4.53 -3.15
CA ARG A 33 5.68 4.97 -2.56
C ARG A 33 5.51 5.61 -1.21
N THR A 34 4.52 6.48 -1.05
CA THR A 34 4.37 7.30 0.16
C THR A 34 4.16 6.42 1.37
N PHE A 35 3.22 5.49 1.31
CA PHE A 35 2.97 4.55 2.41
C PHE A 35 4.20 3.69 2.71
N THR A 36 4.84 3.14 1.67
CA THR A 36 6.01 2.28 1.84
C THR A 36 7.17 3.03 2.50
N ARG A 37 7.45 4.26 2.06
CA ARG A 37 8.51 5.08 2.66
C ARG A 37 8.24 5.40 4.12
N GLU A 38 7.02 5.79 4.46
CA GLU A 38 6.64 6.08 5.83
C GLU A 38 6.72 4.82 6.71
N ALA A 39 6.24 3.69 6.19
CA ALA A 39 6.34 2.40 6.88
C ALA A 39 7.80 2.01 7.13
N MET A 40 8.66 2.14 6.13
CA MET A 40 10.08 1.80 6.27
C MET A 40 10.79 2.74 7.22
N ARG A 41 10.41 4.00 7.27
CA ARG A 41 10.95 4.96 8.25
C ARG A 41 10.68 4.50 9.69
N LEU A 42 9.46 4.04 9.95
CA LEU A 42 9.10 3.51 11.27
C LEU A 42 9.79 2.19 11.58
N ILE A 43 9.89 1.31 10.60
CA ILE A 43 10.59 0.03 10.76
C ILE A 43 12.07 0.24 11.07
N ASP A 44 12.70 1.25 10.48
CA ASP A 44 14.11 1.57 10.73
C ASP A 44 14.36 2.07 12.15
N GLN A 45 13.39 2.74 12.77
CA GLN A 45 13.50 3.20 14.14
C GLN A 45 13.48 2.03 15.14
N THR A 46 12.76 0.96 14.79
CA THR A 46 12.69 -0.26 15.61
C THR A 46 12.83 -1.46 14.69
N PRO A 47 14.05 -1.86 14.33
CA PRO A 47 14.27 -2.96 13.37
C PRO A 47 13.73 -4.28 13.89
N GLN A 48 12.74 -4.82 13.20
CA GLN A 48 12.10 -6.09 13.50
C GLN A 48 11.64 -6.72 12.19
N PRO A 49 11.37 -8.05 12.17
CA PRO A 49 10.87 -8.69 10.97
C PRO A 49 9.60 -8.05 10.42
N LEU A 50 9.49 -8.02 9.10
CA LEU A 50 8.33 -7.49 8.40
C LEU A 50 7.45 -8.64 7.92
N VAL A 51 6.17 -8.55 8.22
CA VAL A 51 5.14 -9.50 7.76
C VAL A 51 4.21 -8.78 6.79
N LEU A 52 4.02 -9.34 5.61
CA LEU A 52 3.05 -8.88 4.62
C LEU A 52 1.86 -9.83 4.65
N HIS A 53 0.75 -9.37 5.19
CA HIS A 53 -0.46 -10.18 5.34
C HIS A 53 -1.42 -9.99 4.17
N GLY A 54 -1.88 -11.10 3.59
CA GLY A 54 -2.84 -11.08 2.49
C GLY A 54 -2.28 -10.63 1.15
N MET A 55 -0.97 -10.50 1.02
CA MET A 55 -0.31 -9.97 -0.19
C MET A 55 0.47 -10.99 -1.00
N GLY A 56 0.69 -12.19 -0.47
CA GLY A 56 1.64 -13.15 -1.04
C GLY A 56 1.32 -13.65 -2.45
N LYS A 57 0.07 -13.57 -2.87
CA LYS A 57 -0.38 -14.00 -4.21
C LYS A 57 -0.70 -12.83 -5.14
N ASP A 58 -0.61 -11.61 -4.68
CA ASP A 58 -1.00 -10.42 -5.41
C ASP A 58 0.20 -9.59 -5.85
N ALA A 59 -0.01 -8.82 -6.92
CA ALA A 59 0.95 -7.81 -7.36
C ALA A 59 1.24 -6.75 -6.29
N LYS A 60 0.41 -6.62 -5.27
CA LYS A 60 0.58 -5.68 -4.16
C LYS A 60 1.88 -5.91 -3.40
N ALA A 61 2.25 -7.16 -3.15
CA ALA A 61 3.52 -7.49 -2.49
C ALA A 61 4.70 -7.01 -3.33
N ILE A 62 4.66 -7.23 -4.63
CA ILE A 62 5.71 -6.78 -5.56
C ILE A 62 5.79 -5.25 -5.55
N LYS A 63 4.66 -4.56 -5.63
CA LYS A 63 4.60 -3.10 -5.59
C LYS A 63 5.15 -2.53 -4.28
N PHE A 64 4.89 -3.19 -3.17
CA PHE A 64 5.45 -2.81 -1.88
C PHE A 64 6.97 -3.00 -1.87
N MET A 65 7.44 -4.19 -2.23
CA MET A 65 8.86 -4.54 -2.16
C MET A 65 9.73 -3.75 -3.13
N VAL A 66 9.22 -3.35 -4.28
CA VAL A 66 9.94 -2.50 -5.24
C VAL A 66 10.30 -1.14 -4.63
N ASN A 67 9.49 -0.64 -3.72
CA ASN A 67 9.73 0.64 -3.05
C ASN A 67 10.53 0.51 -1.75
N VAL A 68 10.85 -0.72 -1.33
CA VAL A 68 11.76 -0.97 -0.21
C VAL A 68 13.19 -0.90 -0.73
N ASP A 69 13.92 0.13 -0.31
CA ASP A 69 15.26 0.43 -0.83
C ASP A 69 16.35 -0.28 -0.01
N ARG A 70 16.18 -1.58 0.21
CA ARG A 70 17.15 -2.39 0.95
C ARG A 70 16.85 -3.89 0.83
N ASP A 71 17.83 -4.73 1.19
CA ASP A 71 17.66 -6.19 1.25
C ASP A 71 16.84 -6.56 2.48
N LEU A 72 15.55 -6.75 2.28
CA LEU A 72 14.61 -7.17 3.32
C LEU A 72 13.83 -8.37 2.80
N LEU A 73 13.84 -9.47 3.55
CA LEU A 73 13.04 -10.64 3.25
C LEU A 73 11.77 -10.62 4.13
N PRO A 74 10.60 -10.29 3.56
CA PRO A 74 9.36 -10.29 4.33
C PRO A 74 8.85 -11.72 4.54
N VAL A 75 8.10 -11.91 5.61
CA VAL A 75 7.33 -13.13 5.85
C VAL A 75 5.92 -12.90 5.32
N PHE A 76 5.40 -13.86 4.56
CA PHE A 76 4.04 -13.76 4.00
C PHE A 76 3.08 -14.59 4.83
N THR A 77 1.95 -14.00 5.20
CA THR A 77 0.84 -14.68 5.87
C THR A 77 -0.45 -14.48 5.08
N GLN A 78 -1.34 -15.46 5.10
CA GLN A 78 -2.60 -15.43 4.36
C GLN A 78 -3.83 -15.53 5.27
N SER A 79 -3.69 -16.12 6.44
CA SER A 79 -4.81 -16.36 7.35
C SER A 79 -4.59 -15.73 8.72
N ALA A 80 -5.68 -15.48 9.43
CA ALA A 80 -5.62 -14.96 10.79
C ALA A 80 -4.91 -15.92 11.75
N VAL A 81 -4.99 -17.22 11.50
CA VAL A 81 -4.31 -18.25 12.30
C VAL A 81 -2.80 -18.09 12.21
N GLU A 82 -2.26 -17.83 11.01
CA GLU A 82 -0.84 -17.58 10.83
C GLU A 82 -0.39 -16.33 11.58
N LEU A 83 -1.21 -15.27 11.59
CA LEU A 83 -0.90 -14.05 12.34
C LEU A 83 -0.89 -14.30 13.86
N THR A 84 -1.85 -15.05 14.37
CA THR A 84 -1.92 -15.34 15.82
C THR A 84 -0.81 -16.27 16.28
N ALA A 85 -0.21 -17.03 15.38
CA ALA A 85 0.93 -17.88 15.67
C ALA A 85 2.25 -17.11 15.82
N LEU A 86 2.30 -15.84 15.45
CA LEU A 86 3.49 -15.00 15.60
C LEU A 86 3.71 -14.68 17.07
N GLN A 87 4.86 -15.08 17.59
CA GLN A 87 5.21 -14.88 19.00
C GLN A 87 6.31 -13.85 19.21
N GLU A 88 6.95 -13.43 18.12
CA GLU A 88 8.05 -12.46 18.17
C GLU A 88 7.55 -11.06 17.81
N PRO A 89 8.23 -10.01 18.29
CA PRO A 89 7.93 -8.67 17.85
C PRO A 89 8.12 -8.53 16.35
N VAL A 90 7.07 -8.10 15.64
CA VAL A 90 7.09 -7.93 14.18
C VAL A 90 6.32 -6.70 13.76
N TRP A 91 6.63 -6.21 12.56
CA TRP A 91 5.83 -5.22 11.85
C TRP A 91 4.91 -5.95 10.86
N ILE A 92 3.64 -5.59 10.83
CA ILE A 92 2.65 -6.24 9.96
C ILE A 92 2.02 -5.19 9.06
N VAL A 93 2.07 -5.41 7.75
CA VAL A 93 1.39 -4.59 6.75
C VAL A 93 0.20 -5.38 6.24
N MET A 94 -0.98 -4.78 6.28
CA MET A 94 -2.19 -5.40 5.77
C MET A 94 -3.18 -4.36 5.25
N ASP A 95 -4.13 -4.80 4.42
CA ASP A 95 -5.26 -4.00 4.00
C ASP A 95 -6.14 -3.66 5.21
N ARG A 96 -6.70 -2.47 5.22
CA ARG A 96 -7.62 -2.04 6.28
C ARG A 96 -8.81 -2.99 6.45
N LYS A 97 -9.29 -3.59 5.38
CA LYS A 97 -10.37 -4.59 5.44
C LYS A 97 -9.96 -5.82 6.24
N ASP A 98 -8.74 -6.30 6.04
CA ASP A 98 -8.19 -7.43 6.79
C ASP A 98 -8.02 -7.07 8.26
N TYR A 99 -7.58 -5.85 8.55
CA TYR A 99 -7.49 -5.35 9.92
C TYR A 99 -8.86 -5.26 10.59
N GLN A 100 -9.88 -4.80 9.88
CA GLN A 100 -11.25 -4.74 10.41
C GLN A 100 -11.81 -6.13 10.70
N ALA A 101 -11.43 -7.13 9.91
CA ALA A 101 -11.83 -8.52 10.14
C ALA A 101 -11.21 -9.11 11.41
N LEU A 102 -10.13 -8.52 11.93
CA LEU A 102 -9.48 -8.95 13.18
C LEU A 102 -10.09 -8.32 14.43
N GLN A 103 -11.15 -7.53 14.31
CA GLN A 103 -11.81 -6.92 15.45
C GLN A 103 -12.35 -8.03 16.38
N GLY A 104 -12.13 -7.83 17.69
CA GLY A 104 -12.45 -8.85 18.70
C GLY A 104 -11.31 -9.80 19.01
N THR A 105 -10.20 -9.74 18.28
CA THR A 105 -8.96 -10.46 18.58
C THR A 105 -7.93 -9.52 19.21
N GLU A 106 -6.86 -10.08 19.77
CA GLU A 106 -5.76 -9.28 20.31
C GLU A 106 -5.13 -8.37 19.27
N LEU A 107 -4.99 -8.87 18.03
CA LEU A 107 -4.44 -8.07 16.92
C LEU A 107 -5.34 -6.90 16.54
N GLY A 108 -6.65 -7.08 16.61
CA GLY A 108 -7.61 -6.01 16.34
C GLY A 108 -7.61 -4.89 17.38
N ASN A 109 -7.05 -5.14 18.56
CA ASN A 109 -6.91 -4.13 19.62
C ASN A 109 -5.63 -3.30 19.50
N ILE A 110 -4.71 -3.68 18.62
CA ILE A 110 -3.49 -2.92 18.38
C ILE A 110 -3.82 -1.69 17.55
N VAL A 111 -3.45 -0.52 18.05
CA VAL A 111 -3.61 0.73 17.31
C VAL A 111 -2.58 0.76 16.17
N PRO A 112 -3.01 1.00 14.91
CA PRO A 112 -2.05 1.09 13.81
C PRO A 112 -1.01 2.18 14.04
N ALA A 113 0.26 1.85 13.81
CA ALA A 113 1.35 2.81 13.86
C ALA A 113 1.31 3.77 12.65
N LEU A 114 0.77 3.31 11.55
CA LEU A 114 0.61 4.09 10.33
C LEU A 114 -0.63 3.61 9.58
N THR A 115 -1.39 4.55 9.05
CA THR A 115 -2.47 4.29 8.10
C THR A 115 -2.23 5.15 6.87
N GLY A 116 -2.50 4.60 5.70
CA GLY A 116 -2.30 5.36 4.48
C GLY A 116 -2.85 4.64 3.26
N GLN A 117 -2.86 5.37 2.15
CA GLN A 117 -3.31 4.84 0.89
C GLN A 117 -2.15 4.17 0.14
N PHE A 118 -2.41 2.97 -0.35
CA PHE A 118 -1.46 2.19 -1.13
C PHE A 118 -2.23 1.53 -2.27
N ASP A 119 -1.88 1.88 -3.51
CA ASP A 119 -2.50 1.32 -4.72
C ASP A 119 -4.04 1.31 -4.65
N LYS A 120 -4.64 2.49 -4.43
CA LYS A 120 -6.08 2.79 -4.29
C LYS A 120 -6.81 2.13 -3.11
N ASN A 121 -6.13 1.38 -2.28
CA ASN A 121 -6.70 0.80 -1.07
C ASN A 121 -6.08 1.44 0.18
N ASP A 122 -6.79 1.42 1.29
CA ASP A 122 -6.24 1.84 2.57
C ASP A 122 -5.50 0.67 3.21
N PHE A 123 -4.27 0.92 3.64
CA PHE A 123 -3.42 -0.05 4.32
C PHE A 123 -3.07 0.43 5.72
N VAL A 124 -2.76 -0.51 6.58
CA VAL A 124 -2.33 -0.23 7.94
C VAL A 124 -1.01 -0.94 8.21
N LEU A 125 -0.18 -0.31 9.04
CA LEU A 125 1.04 -0.88 9.58
C LEU A 125 0.82 -1.10 11.07
N LEU A 126 0.91 -2.34 11.51
CA LEU A 126 0.80 -2.72 12.91
C LEU A 126 2.17 -3.08 13.46
N HIS A 127 2.40 -2.69 14.71
CA HIS A 127 3.57 -3.13 15.47
C HIS A 127 3.13 -4.10 16.55
N LEU A 128 3.49 -5.35 16.40
CA LEU A 128 3.26 -6.38 17.41
C LEU A 128 4.47 -6.36 18.36
N PRO A 129 4.27 -5.95 19.60
CA PRO A 129 5.36 -5.86 20.59
C PRO A 129 5.82 -7.23 21.09
#